data_838c1061df57d67e58070c8b943dfa6d
#
_entry.id   838c1061df57d67e58070c8b943dfa6d
#
_cell.length_a   1.000
_cell.length_b   1.000
_cell.length_c   1.000
_cell.angle_alpha   90.00
_cell.angle_beta   90.00
_cell.angle_gamma   90.00
#
_symmetry.space_group_name_H-M   'P 1'
#
loop_
_entity.id
_entity.type
_entity.pdbx_description
1 polymer ?
#
loop_
_entity_poly.entity_id
_entity_poly.type
_entity_poly.pdbx_seq_one_letter_code
_entity_poly.pdbx_strand_id
1 'polypeptide(L)'
;MGGFNSAMPRLALLDFWTCAEYIECMSRFSPLNWPVVRQIRGGDPFGRDVNTQSQKSKDKRGRIEEADRVVQSVCPYCAVGCSQRIYVKDDRVIQVEGDPDSPISRGRLCPKGSASEQLINSASRLTKIKYRAPYSTEWQELDEDTAMEMIADRYLEARRNGWQDTDDEGRRLNRTMGIAGLGGATLDNEENYLIKKLFTATGAIQVENQARI
;
A
#
# COMPACT_ATOMS: atom_id res chain seq x y z
N MET A 1 11.24 -64.03 7.28
CA MET A 1 11.91 -64.09 5.97
C MET A 1 11.55 -62.79 5.22
N GLY A 2 12.33 -61.81 5.40
CA GLY A 2 12.12 -60.49 4.79
C GLY A 2 13.38 -60.08 4.03
N GLY A 3 13.28 -59.91 2.73
CA GLY A 3 14.37 -59.50 1.88
C GLY A 3 14.64 -57.99 1.94
N PHE A 4 15.83 -57.64 2.35
CA PHE A 4 16.38 -56.30 2.22
C PHE A 4 16.83 -56.09 0.76
N ASN A 5 16.18 -55.22 0.03
CA ASN A 5 16.66 -54.72 -1.25
C ASN A 5 17.37 -53.39 -1.04
N SER A 6 18.68 -53.41 -0.97
CA SER A 6 19.56 -52.24 -0.97
C SER A 6 19.78 -51.79 -2.41
N ALA A 7 19.08 -50.71 -2.81
CA ALA A 7 19.41 -49.98 -4.03
C ALA A 7 20.49 -48.95 -3.71
N MET A 8 21.69 -49.16 -4.20
CA MET A 8 22.77 -48.18 -4.23
C MET A 8 22.35 -46.97 -5.09
N PRO A 9 22.63 -45.74 -4.66
CA PRO A 9 22.45 -44.59 -5.53
C PRO A 9 23.51 -44.60 -6.64
N ARG A 10 23.03 -44.52 -7.88
CA ARG A 10 23.90 -44.31 -9.04
C ARG A 10 24.65 -43.00 -8.85
N LEU A 11 25.98 -43.05 -8.83
CA LEU A 11 26.84 -41.88 -9.01
C LEU A 11 26.41 -41.17 -10.30
N ALA A 12 26.01 -39.91 -10.15
CA ALA A 12 25.83 -39.02 -11.28
C ALA A 12 27.18 -38.86 -11.98
N LEU A 13 27.24 -39.37 -13.20
CA LEU A 13 28.33 -39.07 -14.13
C LEU A 13 28.40 -37.56 -14.29
N LEU A 14 29.52 -36.96 -13.91
CA LEU A 14 29.89 -35.59 -14.26
C LEU A 14 29.86 -35.51 -15.77
N ASP A 15 28.85 -34.87 -16.33
CA ASP A 15 28.80 -34.53 -17.72
C ASP A 15 30.03 -33.68 -18.05
N PHE A 16 30.99 -34.27 -18.73
CA PHE A 16 32.09 -33.53 -19.32
C PHE A 16 31.51 -32.55 -20.34
N TRP A 17 31.63 -31.28 -20.04
CA TRP A 17 31.35 -30.21 -21.00
C TRP A 17 32.02 -30.54 -22.33
N THR A 18 31.29 -30.45 -23.41
CA THR A 18 31.87 -30.66 -24.73
C THR A 18 32.92 -29.59 -24.98
N CYS A 19 33.94 -29.92 -25.78
CA CYS A 19 35.02 -29.01 -26.11
C CYS A 19 34.48 -27.68 -26.72
N ALA A 20 33.33 -27.74 -27.40
CA ALA A 20 32.64 -26.58 -27.95
C ALA A 20 32.07 -25.65 -26.86
N GLU A 21 31.45 -26.20 -25.82
CA GLU A 21 30.92 -25.41 -24.69
C GLU A 21 32.05 -24.78 -23.87
N TYR A 22 33.20 -25.49 -23.74
CA TYR A 22 34.39 -24.97 -23.08
C TYR A 22 35.00 -23.78 -23.89
N ILE A 23 35.04 -23.89 -25.20
CA ILE A 23 35.54 -22.82 -26.11
C ILE A 23 34.58 -21.63 -26.08
N GLU A 24 33.28 -21.86 -26.03
CA GLU A 24 32.28 -20.79 -25.94
C GLU A 24 32.32 -20.09 -24.57
N CYS A 25 32.52 -20.81 -23.49
CA CYS A 25 32.77 -20.29 -22.16
C CYS A 25 34.07 -19.46 -22.11
N MET A 26 35.15 -19.95 -22.69
CA MET A 26 36.46 -19.25 -22.77
C MET A 26 36.36 -17.99 -23.62
N SER A 27 35.54 -17.97 -24.67
CA SER A 27 35.38 -16.78 -25.52
C SER A 27 34.65 -15.65 -24.75
N ARG A 28 33.82 -15.97 -23.78
CA ARG A 28 33.20 -14.99 -22.89
C ARG A 28 34.20 -14.33 -21.93
N PHE A 29 35.33 -14.97 -21.63
CA PHE A 29 36.38 -14.47 -20.76
C PHE A 29 37.54 -13.81 -21.53
N SER A 30 37.38 -13.52 -22.82
CA SER A 30 38.40 -12.76 -23.56
C SER A 30 38.62 -11.40 -22.91
N PRO A 31 39.85 -11.01 -22.55
CA PRO A 31 40.13 -9.69 -21.99
C PRO A 31 39.66 -8.54 -22.89
N LEU A 32 39.56 -8.80 -24.20
CA LEU A 32 39.04 -7.84 -25.17
C LEU A 32 37.54 -7.53 -25.02
N ASN A 33 36.80 -8.42 -24.36
CA ASN A 33 35.38 -8.28 -24.07
C ASN A 33 35.10 -7.66 -22.68
N TRP A 34 36.12 -7.41 -21.90
CA TRP A 34 35.95 -6.74 -20.62
C TRP A 34 35.33 -5.35 -20.76
N PRO A 35 34.42 -4.96 -19.90
CA PRO A 35 33.75 -3.66 -20.00
C PRO A 35 34.73 -2.48 -20.13
N VAL A 36 35.83 -2.52 -19.37
CA VAL A 36 36.84 -1.47 -19.37
C VAL A 36 37.59 -1.40 -20.71
N VAL A 37 37.91 -2.57 -21.30
CA VAL A 37 38.62 -2.61 -22.61
C VAL A 37 37.69 -2.14 -23.74
N ARG A 38 36.42 -2.54 -23.69
CA ARG A 38 35.40 -2.04 -24.63
C ARG A 38 35.19 -0.54 -24.51
N GLN A 39 35.18 -0.02 -23.29
CA GLN A 39 35.07 1.41 -23.01
C GLN A 39 36.23 2.20 -23.59
N ILE A 40 37.48 1.76 -23.36
CA ILE A 40 38.68 2.41 -23.88
C ILE A 40 38.66 2.36 -25.42
N ARG A 41 38.33 1.22 -26.03
CA ARG A 41 38.22 1.05 -27.48
C ARG A 41 37.10 1.88 -28.11
N GLY A 42 36.02 2.08 -27.38
CA GLY A 42 34.88 2.90 -27.79
C GLY A 42 35.13 4.41 -27.71
N GLY A 43 36.33 4.82 -27.29
CA GLY A 43 36.71 6.24 -27.19
C GLY A 43 36.16 6.95 -25.93
N ASP A 44 35.63 6.18 -24.96
CA ASP A 44 35.10 6.72 -23.72
C ASP A 44 35.87 6.22 -22.47
N PRO A 45 37.12 6.69 -22.28
CA PRO A 45 37.96 6.23 -21.17
C PRO A 45 37.42 6.60 -19.78
N PHE A 46 36.50 7.55 -19.70
CA PHE A 46 35.92 8.03 -18.44
C PHE A 46 34.53 7.45 -18.13
N GLY A 47 34.00 6.55 -18.96
CA GLY A 47 32.75 5.91 -18.72
C GLY A 47 31.51 6.81 -18.77
N ARG A 48 31.53 7.82 -19.62
CA ARG A 48 30.45 8.81 -19.75
C ARG A 48 29.47 8.52 -20.89
N ASP A 49 29.78 7.53 -21.72
CA ASP A 49 28.99 7.19 -22.91
C ASP A 49 28.15 5.92 -22.71
N VAL A 50 27.17 5.78 -23.58
CA VAL A 50 26.22 4.63 -23.66
C VAL A 50 26.95 3.29 -23.83
N ASN A 51 28.18 3.29 -24.33
CA ASN A 51 29.00 2.08 -24.54
C ASN A 51 29.40 1.37 -23.25
N THR A 52 29.30 2.03 -22.08
CA THR A 52 29.61 1.44 -20.78
C THR A 52 28.41 0.72 -20.16
N GLN A 53 27.23 0.93 -20.71
CA GLN A 53 26.02 0.28 -20.23
C GLN A 53 25.93 -1.17 -20.74
N SER A 54 25.58 -2.08 -19.85
CA SER A 54 25.24 -3.45 -20.25
C SER A 54 23.96 -3.45 -21.11
N GLN A 55 23.77 -4.45 -21.96
CA GLN A 55 22.52 -4.59 -22.71
C GLN A 55 21.31 -4.57 -21.78
N LYS A 56 21.40 -5.25 -20.66
CA LYS A 56 20.35 -5.30 -19.63
C LYS A 56 20.04 -3.92 -19.03
N SER A 57 21.00 -3.00 -18.98
CA SER A 57 20.78 -1.64 -18.50
C SER A 57 20.18 -0.74 -19.60
N LYS A 58 20.51 -1.00 -20.88
CA LYS A 58 19.93 -0.27 -22.01
C LYS A 58 18.45 -0.57 -22.21
N ASP A 59 18.04 -1.80 -21.87
CA ASP A 59 16.65 -2.26 -22.02
C ASP A 59 15.78 -1.86 -20.83
N LYS A 60 16.37 -1.35 -19.74
CA LYS A 60 15.60 -0.90 -18.57
C LYS A 60 14.98 0.47 -18.83
N ARG A 61 13.69 0.55 -18.57
CA ARG A 61 12.91 1.79 -18.51
C ARG A 61 12.43 2.04 -17.10
N GLY A 62 12.24 3.29 -16.74
CA GLY A 62 11.60 3.67 -15.50
C GLY A 62 10.09 3.30 -15.54
N ARG A 63 9.52 2.85 -14.44
CA ARG A 63 8.08 2.54 -14.37
C ARG A 63 7.21 3.71 -14.80
N ILE A 64 7.63 4.92 -14.52
CA ILE A 64 6.91 6.14 -14.90
C ILE A 64 6.81 6.34 -16.41
N GLU A 65 7.80 5.85 -17.18
CA GLU A 65 7.81 5.94 -18.65
C GLU A 65 6.83 4.96 -19.29
N GLU A 66 6.40 3.94 -18.55
CA GLU A 66 5.46 2.93 -19.02
C GLU A 66 4.00 3.28 -18.71
N ALA A 67 3.75 4.36 -17.98
CA ALA A 67 2.41 4.74 -17.56
C ALA A 67 1.56 5.22 -18.74
N ASP A 68 0.31 4.76 -18.80
CA ASP A 68 -0.68 5.21 -19.78
C ASP A 68 -1.26 6.58 -19.40
N ARG A 69 -1.33 6.85 -18.09
CA ARG A 69 -1.86 8.11 -17.56
C ARG A 69 -1.23 8.43 -16.21
N VAL A 70 -1.22 9.72 -15.89
CA VAL A 70 -0.81 10.25 -14.59
C VAL A 70 -1.99 11.00 -13.98
N VAL A 71 -2.33 10.67 -12.73
CA VAL A 71 -3.44 11.28 -11.99
C VAL A 71 -2.90 11.94 -10.73
N GLN A 72 -3.37 13.13 -10.42
CA GLN A 72 -3.07 13.79 -9.15
C GLN A 72 -4.02 13.30 -8.06
N SER A 73 -3.49 13.09 -6.86
CA SER A 73 -4.25 12.71 -5.68
C SER A 73 -3.57 13.22 -4.41
N VAL A 74 -4.23 13.01 -3.28
CA VAL A 74 -3.69 13.32 -1.95
C VAL A 74 -3.29 12.03 -1.25
N CYS A 75 -2.19 12.08 -0.50
CA CYS A 75 -1.69 10.96 0.28
C CYS A 75 -2.73 10.51 1.32
N PRO A 76 -3.06 9.21 1.43
CA PRO A 76 -4.14 8.72 2.29
C PRO A 76 -3.74 8.55 3.76
N TYR A 77 -2.52 8.92 4.18
CA TYR A 77 -2.02 8.51 5.49
C TYR A 77 -2.20 9.52 6.61
N CYS A 78 -2.04 10.81 6.36
CA CYS A 78 -2.16 11.79 7.45
C CYS A 78 -2.63 13.16 6.94
N ALA A 79 -3.05 14.00 7.89
CA ALA A 79 -3.59 15.34 7.64
C ALA A 79 -2.59 16.35 7.05
N VAL A 80 -1.32 15.99 6.80
CA VAL A 80 -0.37 16.84 6.07
C VAL A 80 -0.84 17.11 4.65
N GLY A 81 -1.58 16.15 4.04
CA GLY A 81 -2.16 16.34 2.70
C GLY A 81 -1.11 16.44 1.59
N CYS A 82 -0.05 15.64 1.65
CA CYS A 82 0.96 15.61 0.59
C CYS A 82 0.32 15.21 -0.74
N SER A 83 0.53 16.03 -1.78
CA SER A 83 0.05 15.72 -3.12
C SER A 83 0.92 14.65 -3.79
N GLN A 84 0.28 13.75 -4.50
CA GLN A 84 0.88 12.62 -5.18
C GLN A 84 0.56 12.64 -6.68
N ARG A 85 1.54 12.25 -7.49
CA ARG A 85 1.36 11.84 -8.89
C ARG A 85 1.28 10.34 -8.95
N ILE A 86 0.14 9.83 -9.37
CA ILE A 86 -0.15 8.40 -9.46
C ILE A 86 -0.04 7.98 -10.91
N TYR A 87 0.91 7.10 -11.19
CA TYR A 87 1.18 6.54 -12.49
C TYR A 87 0.39 5.26 -12.67
N VAL A 88 -0.45 5.21 -13.69
CA VAL A 88 -1.37 4.10 -13.95
C VAL A 88 -1.04 3.47 -15.30
N LYS A 89 -1.04 2.15 -15.36
CA LYS A 89 -0.93 1.34 -16.56
C LYS A 89 -1.95 0.20 -16.49
N ASP A 90 -2.70 -0.03 -17.56
CA ASP A 90 -3.72 -1.09 -17.62
C ASP A 90 -4.66 -1.06 -16.40
N ASP A 91 -5.14 0.12 -16.03
CA ASP A 91 -5.99 0.40 -14.85
C ASP A 91 -5.38 0.00 -13.49
N ARG A 92 -4.09 -0.28 -13.45
CA ARG A 92 -3.36 -0.59 -12.23
C ARG A 92 -2.35 0.51 -11.88
N VAL A 93 -2.26 0.86 -10.61
CA VAL A 93 -1.21 1.78 -10.12
C VAL A 93 0.14 1.05 -10.18
N ILE A 94 1.09 1.63 -10.91
CA ILE A 94 2.43 1.08 -11.07
C ILE A 94 3.51 1.84 -10.31
N GLN A 95 3.26 3.13 -10.02
CA GLN A 95 4.19 3.99 -9.28
C GLN A 95 3.43 5.15 -8.65
N VAL A 96 3.93 5.63 -7.51
CA VAL A 96 3.48 6.86 -6.84
C VAL A 96 4.68 7.72 -6.52
N GLU A 97 4.61 8.99 -6.88
CA GLU A 97 5.64 9.99 -6.58
C GLU A 97 5.00 11.28 -6.02
N GLY A 98 5.81 12.10 -5.36
CA GLY A 98 5.34 13.40 -4.89
C GLY A 98 5.11 14.35 -6.05
N ASP A 99 4.06 15.15 -5.94
CA ASP A 99 3.77 16.18 -6.92
C ASP A 99 4.62 17.45 -6.65
N PRO A 100 5.55 17.82 -7.55
CA PRO A 100 6.41 18.99 -7.37
C PRO A 100 5.63 20.32 -7.40
N ASP A 101 4.45 20.33 -8.02
CA ASP A 101 3.61 21.53 -8.12
C ASP A 101 2.77 21.78 -6.86
N SER A 102 2.78 20.82 -5.92
CA SER A 102 2.09 20.97 -4.64
C SER A 102 2.70 22.09 -3.78
N PRO A 103 1.91 23.06 -3.32
CA PRO A 103 2.39 24.10 -2.41
C PRO A 103 2.77 23.55 -1.03
N ILE A 104 2.23 22.40 -0.64
CA ILE A 104 2.43 21.75 0.66
C ILE A 104 3.71 20.92 0.65
N SER A 105 3.74 19.87 -0.15
CA SER A 105 4.82 18.86 -0.12
C SER A 105 5.95 19.13 -1.10
N ARG A 106 5.72 19.91 -2.16
CA ARG A 106 6.70 20.29 -3.18
C ARG A 106 7.50 19.09 -3.71
N GLY A 107 6.80 18.03 -4.07
CA GLY A 107 7.38 16.79 -4.59
C GLY A 107 7.94 15.84 -3.53
N ARG A 108 7.85 16.17 -2.25
CA ARG A 108 8.38 15.31 -1.18
C ARG A 108 7.31 14.39 -0.63
N LEU A 109 7.69 13.12 -0.39
CA LEU A 109 6.88 12.14 0.31
C LEU A 109 7.71 11.50 1.43
N CYS A 110 7.07 11.17 2.53
CA CYS A 110 7.68 10.30 3.54
C CYS A 110 7.63 8.84 3.05
N PRO A 111 8.33 7.89 3.70
CA PRO A 111 8.33 6.48 3.30
C PRO A 111 6.94 5.86 3.14
N LYS A 112 5.96 6.24 3.99
CA LYS A 112 4.58 5.75 3.87
C LYS A 112 3.92 6.26 2.59
N GLY A 113 4.02 7.58 2.33
CA GLY A 113 3.45 8.19 1.11
C GLY A 113 4.04 7.58 -0.16
N SER A 114 5.34 7.33 -0.18
CA SER A 114 6.01 6.67 -1.31
C SER A 114 5.58 5.22 -1.51
N ALA A 115 5.12 4.54 -0.44
CA ALA A 115 4.64 3.16 -0.49
C ALA A 115 3.12 3.04 -0.74
N SER A 116 2.42 4.11 -1.09
CA SER A 116 0.96 4.10 -1.30
C SER A 116 0.53 3.12 -2.42
N GLU A 117 1.38 2.87 -3.41
CA GLU A 117 1.13 1.86 -4.44
C GLU A 117 0.90 0.48 -3.83
N GLN A 118 1.69 0.10 -2.82
CA GLN A 118 1.55 -1.19 -2.14
C GLN A 118 0.22 -1.29 -1.37
N LEU A 119 -0.23 -0.19 -0.75
CA LEU A 119 -1.53 -0.14 -0.08
C LEU A 119 -2.68 -0.38 -1.06
N ILE A 120 -2.64 0.27 -2.22
CA ILE A 120 -3.70 0.17 -3.23
C ILE A 120 -3.77 -1.23 -3.84
N ASN A 121 -2.61 -1.81 -4.17
CA ASN A 121 -2.50 -3.10 -4.84
C ASN A 121 -2.44 -4.29 -3.89
N SER A 122 -2.55 -4.09 -2.58
CA SER A 122 -2.44 -5.15 -1.60
C SER A 122 -3.53 -6.21 -1.75
N ALA A 123 -3.13 -7.46 -1.85
CA ALA A 123 -4.06 -8.60 -1.85
C ALA A 123 -4.79 -8.78 -0.50
N SER A 124 -4.25 -8.21 0.59
CA SER A 124 -4.86 -8.26 1.91
C SER A 124 -5.85 -7.13 2.17
N ARG A 125 -6.06 -6.23 1.19
CA ARG A 125 -7.03 -5.14 1.31
C ARG A 125 -8.44 -5.69 1.43
N LEU A 126 -9.15 -5.28 2.47
CA LEU A 126 -10.55 -5.66 2.67
C LEU A 126 -11.43 -4.91 1.66
N THR A 127 -12.16 -5.68 0.87
CA THR A 127 -13.13 -5.16 -0.13
C THR A 127 -14.57 -5.44 0.25
N LYS A 128 -14.78 -6.16 1.35
CA LYS A 128 -16.11 -6.50 1.87
C LYS A 128 -16.18 -6.26 3.37
N ILE A 129 -17.36 -5.95 3.86
CA ILE A 129 -17.62 -5.76 5.27
C ILE A 129 -17.59 -7.13 5.96
N LYS A 130 -16.84 -7.20 7.05
CA LYS A 130 -16.74 -8.42 7.86
C LYS A 130 -17.37 -8.20 9.22
N TYR A 131 -18.27 -9.10 9.56
CA TYR A 131 -18.95 -9.15 10.86
C TYR A 131 -18.54 -10.39 11.64
N ARG A 132 -18.36 -10.23 12.93
CA ARG A 132 -18.17 -11.34 13.85
C ARG A 132 -19.19 -11.22 14.99
N ALA A 133 -20.07 -12.20 15.11
CA ALA A 133 -21.06 -12.22 16.17
C ALA A 133 -20.40 -12.26 17.57
N PRO A 134 -21.06 -11.76 18.62
CA PRO A 134 -20.57 -11.89 20.00
C PRO A 134 -20.20 -13.33 20.33
N TYR A 135 -19.03 -13.51 20.93
CA TYR A 135 -18.45 -14.81 21.31
C TYR A 135 -18.14 -15.78 20.17
N SER A 136 -18.36 -15.41 18.92
CA SER A 136 -17.94 -16.19 17.75
C SER A 136 -16.45 -16.04 17.48
N THR A 137 -15.82 -17.09 16.94
CA THR A 137 -14.44 -17.07 16.43
C THR A 137 -14.39 -16.86 14.91
N GLU A 138 -15.54 -16.95 14.24
CA GLU A 138 -15.63 -16.89 12.79
C GLU A 138 -16.12 -15.52 12.29
N TRP A 139 -15.56 -15.10 11.15
CA TRP A 139 -15.95 -13.90 10.44
C TRP A 139 -16.92 -14.23 9.30
N GLN A 140 -17.97 -13.45 9.17
CA GLN A 140 -18.95 -13.52 8.08
C GLN A 140 -18.80 -12.28 7.19
N GLU A 141 -18.97 -12.45 5.90
CA GLU A 141 -19.06 -11.33 4.97
C GLU A 141 -20.52 -10.87 4.89
N LEU A 142 -20.73 -9.56 5.02
CA LEU A 142 -22.03 -8.93 4.90
C LEU A 142 -22.04 -8.03 3.64
N ASP A 143 -23.21 -7.89 3.05
CA ASP A 143 -23.48 -6.81 2.11
C ASP A 143 -23.57 -5.46 2.84
N GLU A 144 -23.40 -4.38 2.09
CA GLU A 144 -23.33 -3.04 2.66
C GLU A 144 -24.63 -2.61 3.33
N ASP A 145 -25.78 -2.88 2.72
CA ASP A 145 -27.09 -2.47 3.24
C ASP A 145 -27.36 -3.15 4.58
N THR A 146 -27.22 -4.46 4.65
CA THR A 146 -27.36 -5.24 5.90
C THR A 146 -26.43 -4.73 7.00
N ALA A 147 -25.17 -4.47 6.66
CA ALA A 147 -24.20 -3.97 7.63
C ALA A 147 -24.56 -2.57 8.16
N MET A 148 -25.02 -1.67 7.28
CA MET A 148 -25.43 -0.32 7.66
C MET A 148 -26.70 -0.32 8.51
N GLU A 149 -27.68 -1.16 8.20
CA GLU A 149 -28.87 -1.36 9.05
C GLU A 149 -28.48 -1.83 10.44
N MET A 150 -27.65 -2.85 10.55
CA MET A 150 -27.16 -3.35 11.85
C MET A 150 -26.43 -2.27 12.67
N ILE A 151 -25.62 -1.44 12.02
CA ILE A 151 -24.91 -0.33 12.67
C ILE A 151 -25.91 0.73 13.12
N ALA A 152 -26.85 1.11 12.26
CA ALA A 152 -27.88 2.11 12.57
C ALA A 152 -28.76 1.68 13.76
N ASP A 153 -29.20 0.44 13.80
CA ASP A 153 -29.99 -0.09 14.90
C ASP A 153 -29.23 -0.02 16.24
N ARG A 154 -27.97 -0.44 16.26
CA ARG A 154 -27.13 -0.36 17.46
C ARG A 154 -26.88 1.07 17.90
N TYR A 155 -26.66 1.94 16.93
CA TYR A 155 -26.45 3.37 17.18
C TYR A 155 -27.70 4.02 17.80
N LEU A 156 -28.87 3.77 17.22
CA LEU A 156 -30.16 4.28 17.72
C LEU A 156 -30.53 3.71 19.09
N GLU A 157 -30.26 2.43 19.32
CA GLU A 157 -30.46 1.79 20.62
C GLU A 157 -29.56 2.45 21.69
N ALA A 158 -28.28 2.57 21.44
CA ALA A 158 -27.30 3.21 22.34
C ALA A 158 -27.70 4.67 22.63
N ARG A 159 -28.12 5.40 21.60
CA ARG A 159 -28.61 6.77 21.75
C ARG A 159 -29.84 6.84 22.65
N ARG A 160 -30.81 5.97 22.41
CA ARG A 160 -32.07 5.95 23.20
C ARG A 160 -31.80 5.63 24.68
N ASN A 161 -30.95 4.64 24.92
CA ASN A 161 -30.64 4.20 26.29
C ASN A 161 -29.77 5.21 27.05
N GLY A 162 -28.96 6.01 26.37
CA GLY A 162 -28.08 7.00 26.99
C GLY A 162 -28.61 8.44 26.91
N TRP A 163 -29.82 8.67 26.43
CA TRP A 163 -30.37 10.01 26.23
C TRP A 163 -30.73 10.72 27.54
N GLN A 164 -30.37 12.01 27.61
CA GLN A 164 -30.65 12.91 28.70
C GLN A 164 -31.30 14.20 28.17
N ASP A 165 -32.56 14.44 28.48
CA ASP A 165 -33.26 15.67 28.08
C ASP A 165 -32.87 16.86 28.96
N THR A 166 -32.84 16.67 30.27
CA THR A 166 -32.55 17.68 31.28
C THR A 166 -31.62 17.14 32.36
N ASP A 167 -30.96 18.02 33.08
CA ASP A 167 -30.24 17.70 34.30
C ASP A 167 -31.19 17.76 35.52
N ASP A 168 -30.63 17.51 36.72
CA ASP A 168 -31.36 17.52 37.99
C ASP A 168 -31.91 18.91 38.36
N GLU A 169 -31.39 19.97 37.74
CA GLU A 169 -31.84 21.37 37.95
C GLU A 169 -32.84 21.83 36.87
N GLY A 170 -33.26 20.93 35.97
CA GLY A 170 -34.20 21.19 34.89
C GLY A 170 -33.62 21.92 33.68
N ARG A 171 -32.32 22.08 33.61
CA ARG A 171 -31.64 22.69 32.43
C ARG A 171 -31.62 21.72 31.28
N ARG A 172 -31.93 22.21 30.07
CA ARG A 172 -31.97 21.39 28.88
C ARG A 172 -30.56 20.90 28.50
N LEU A 173 -30.37 19.62 28.33
CA LEU A 173 -29.15 18.96 27.93
C LEU A 173 -29.19 18.48 26.48
N ASN A 174 -30.24 17.79 26.07
CA ASN A 174 -30.40 17.20 24.72
C ASN A 174 -29.18 16.42 24.27
N ARG A 175 -28.67 15.54 25.09
CA ARG A 175 -27.44 14.78 24.82
C ARG A 175 -27.58 13.29 25.03
N THR A 176 -26.67 12.53 24.44
CA THR A 176 -26.52 11.09 24.78
C THR A 176 -25.15 10.82 25.38
N MET A 177 -25.15 10.01 26.43
CA MET A 177 -23.95 9.46 27.06
C MET A 177 -23.65 8.05 26.57
N GLY A 178 -24.51 7.47 25.72
CA GLY A 178 -24.35 6.11 25.19
C GLY A 178 -23.42 6.00 23.99
N ILE A 179 -22.96 7.14 23.45
CA ILE A 179 -22.17 7.17 22.20
C ILE A 179 -20.99 8.11 22.39
N ALA A 180 -19.82 7.64 21.92
CA ALA A 180 -18.61 8.45 21.80
C ALA A 180 -17.96 8.23 20.42
N GLY A 181 -17.42 9.28 19.86
CA GLY A 181 -16.66 9.26 18.60
C GLY A 181 -15.17 9.36 18.86
N LEU A 182 -14.41 8.42 18.37
CA LEU A 182 -12.93 8.47 18.36
C LEU A 182 -12.45 8.56 16.91
N GLY A 183 -11.83 9.68 16.56
CA GLY A 183 -11.23 9.88 15.25
C GLY A 183 -9.84 9.26 15.13
N GLY A 184 -9.25 9.41 13.97
CA GLY A 184 -7.92 8.92 13.64
C GLY A 184 -7.00 9.99 13.06
N ALA A 185 -5.69 9.74 13.05
CA ALA A 185 -4.69 10.64 12.50
C ALA A 185 -4.65 10.71 10.97
N THR A 186 -5.36 9.79 10.30
CA THR A 186 -5.35 9.66 8.84
C THR A 186 -6.62 10.19 8.16
N LEU A 187 -7.44 10.90 8.91
CA LEU A 187 -8.66 11.51 8.39
C LEU A 187 -8.35 12.88 7.78
N ASP A 188 -8.97 13.17 6.64
CA ASP A 188 -8.92 14.51 6.05
C ASP A 188 -9.89 15.49 6.75
N ASN A 189 -9.90 16.75 6.30
CA ASN A 189 -10.73 17.78 6.91
C ASN A 189 -12.22 17.54 6.69
N GLU A 190 -12.60 17.03 5.52
CA GLU A 190 -13.98 16.72 5.14
C GLU A 190 -14.51 15.55 5.98
N GLU A 191 -13.73 14.51 6.17
CA GLU A 191 -14.08 13.37 7.04
C GLU A 191 -14.24 13.79 8.49
N ASN A 192 -13.31 14.58 9.03
CA ASN A 192 -13.42 15.12 10.38
C ASN A 192 -14.67 16.00 10.56
N TYR A 193 -15.00 16.83 9.56
CA TYR A 193 -16.20 17.63 9.57
C TYR A 193 -17.47 16.77 9.59
N LEU A 194 -17.56 15.76 8.75
CA LEU A 194 -18.71 14.85 8.66
C LEU A 194 -18.90 14.07 9.96
N ILE A 195 -17.83 13.54 10.54
CA ILE A 195 -17.84 12.87 11.83
C ILE A 195 -18.39 13.80 12.93
N LYS A 196 -17.80 14.99 13.05
CA LYS A 196 -18.26 15.99 14.01
C LYS A 196 -19.73 16.33 13.83
N LYS A 197 -20.15 16.56 12.59
CA LYS A 197 -21.54 16.90 12.25
C LYS A 197 -22.51 15.78 12.65
N LEU A 198 -22.21 14.53 12.30
CA LEU A 198 -23.05 13.37 12.62
C LEU A 198 -23.19 13.18 14.12
N PHE A 199 -22.10 13.09 14.84
CA PHE A 199 -22.12 12.84 16.29
C PHE A 199 -22.78 14.01 17.05
N THR A 200 -22.50 15.26 16.68
CA THR A 200 -23.14 16.42 17.30
C THR A 200 -24.64 16.47 17.02
N ALA A 201 -25.06 16.22 15.77
CA ALA A 201 -26.48 16.20 15.40
C ALA A 201 -27.28 15.12 16.13
N THR A 202 -26.64 14.03 16.50
CA THR A 202 -27.28 12.93 17.24
C THR A 202 -27.16 13.08 18.77
N GLY A 203 -26.55 14.17 19.24
CA GLY A 203 -26.45 14.50 20.66
C GLY A 203 -25.27 13.89 21.40
N ALA A 204 -24.32 13.26 20.70
CA ALA A 204 -23.10 12.79 21.31
C ALA A 204 -22.19 13.99 21.66
N ILE A 205 -21.69 14.02 22.89
CA ILE A 205 -20.83 15.09 23.41
C ILE A 205 -19.34 14.73 23.38
N GLN A 206 -19.02 13.45 23.40
CA GLN A 206 -17.66 12.95 23.35
C GLN A 206 -17.29 12.67 21.90
N VAL A 207 -16.61 13.64 21.27
CA VAL A 207 -16.07 13.53 19.90
C VAL A 207 -14.63 13.99 19.95
N GLU A 208 -13.74 13.02 20.00
CA GLU A 208 -12.30 13.26 20.14
C GLU A 208 -11.53 12.75 18.94
N ASN A 209 -10.38 13.34 18.70
CA ASN A 209 -9.44 12.90 17.67
C ASN A 209 -8.14 12.44 18.34
N GLN A 210 -7.44 11.51 17.71
CA GLN A 210 -6.18 10.96 18.21
C GLN A 210 -5.15 12.04 18.60
N ALA A 211 -5.11 13.15 17.89
CA ALA A 211 -4.16 14.24 18.16
C ALA A 211 -4.42 14.98 19.50
N ARG A 212 -5.51 14.69 20.18
CA ARG A 212 -5.88 15.29 21.47
C ARG A 212 -5.62 14.40 22.68
N ILE A 213 -5.16 13.19 22.47
CA ILE A 213 -4.85 12.26 23.55
C ILE A 213 -3.49 12.56 24.15
#